data_e7e83e3399c53b2852479520f421b78f
#
_entry.id   e7e83e3399c53b2852479520f421b78f
#
_cell.length_a   1.000
_cell.length_b   1.000
_cell.length_c   1.000
_cell.angle_alpha   90.00
_cell.angle_beta   90.00
_cell.angle_gamma   90.00
#
_symmetry.space_group_name_H-M   'P 1'
#
loop_
_entity.id
_entity.type
_entity.pdbx_description
1 polymer ?
#
loop_
_entity_poly.entity_id
_entity_poly.type
_entity_poly.pdbx_seq_one_letter_code
_entity_poly.pdbx_strand_id
1 'polypeptide(L)'
;PAPAPVAPPLLLRWQGALAKAPAGPLSSRFSLLAGLMLCALMAGLPLVTRSGLTLLIAASGLLWLLLALRTPPGEVGAINRWVLGIMALAVLATGFSPVPTAALHGLFKLLSYLGVYALMRQLLATAPIWWDRIVASLPAGSLVTSVVGIRQLFADTGELARWADPNSVADGTIRIYGTLDNPNLLAGFLLPAIPLALVALLRWRGLARQAFAAAALLLGSAALVLT
;
A
#
# COMPACT_ATOMS: atom_id res chain seq x y z
N PRO A 1 -2.14 -56.04 16.12
CA PRO A 1 -2.51 -54.98 15.15
C PRO A 1 -2.22 -53.63 15.78
N ALA A 2 -1.30 -52.86 15.15
CA ALA A 2 -1.01 -51.49 15.58
C ALA A 2 -2.25 -50.58 15.36
N PRO A 3 -2.57 -49.68 16.30
CA PRO A 3 -3.70 -48.78 16.13
C PRO A 3 -3.45 -47.87 14.92
N ALA A 4 -4.48 -47.67 14.13
CA ALA A 4 -4.44 -46.76 12.96
C ALA A 4 -4.02 -45.37 13.42
N PRO A 5 -3.16 -44.65 12.65
CA PRO A 5 -2.74 -43.32 13.02
C PRO A 5 -3.96 -42.36 13.05
N VAL A 6 -4.18 -41.77 14.20
CA VAL A 6 -5.26 -40.77 14.40
C VAL A 6 -4.97 -39.60 13.48
N ALA A 7 -5.92 -39.31 12.59
CA ALA A 7 -5.78 -38.14 11.67
C ALA A 7 -5.63 -36.84 12.48
N PRO A 8 -4.64 -36.00 12.17
CA PRO A 8 -4.43 -34.77 12.91
C PRO A 8 -5.67 -33.85 12.79
N PRO A 9 -5.98 -33.08 13.85
CA PRO A 9 -7.13 -32.18 13.85
C PRO A 9 -7.08 -31.22 12.66
N LEU A 10 -8.23 -30.83 12.14
CA LEU A 10 -8.39 -30.00 10.92
C LEU A 10 -7.46 -28.77 10.90
N LEU A 11 -7.28 -28.11 12.03
CA LEU A 11 -6.37 -26.96 12.18
C LEU A 11 -4.91 -27.31 11.87
N LEU A 12 -4.41 -28.48 12.29
CA LEU A 12 -3.05 -28.95 11.99
C LEU A 12 -2.90 -29.35 10.50
N ARG A 13 -3.97 -29.86 9.88
CA ARG A 13 -3.98 -30.13 8.43
C ARG A 13 -3.89 -28.84 7.63
N TRP A 14 -4.60 -27.79 8.05
CA TRP A 14 -4.53 -26.45 7.44
C TRP A 14 -3.16 -25.80 7.66
N GLN A 15 -2.58 -25.91 8.84
CA GLN A 15 -1.22 -25.43 9.12
C GLN A 15 -0.18 -26.16 8.26
N GLY A 16 -0.31 -27.48 8.08
CA GLY A 16 0.56 -28.25 7.21
C GLY A 16 0.39 -27.94 5.72
N ALA A 17 -0.84 -27.68 5.28
CA ALA A 17 -1.13 -27.26 3.90
C ALA A 17 -0.62 -25.84 3.60
N LEU A 18 -0.74 -24.93 4.56
CA LEU A 18 -0.21 -23.58 4.48
C LEU A 18 1.32 -23.52 4.51
N ALA A 19 1.96 -24.51 5.16
CA ALA A 19 3.41 -24.58 5.27
C ALA A 19 4.10 -25.27 4.08
N LYS A 20 3.39 -26.11 3.32
CA LYS A 20 4.00 -27.02 2.32
C LYS A 20 3.62 -26.76 0.86
N ALA A 21 2.66 -25.89 0.58
CA ALA A 21 2.32 -25.59 -0.79
C ALA A 21 3.24 -24.49 -1.31
N PRO A 22 4.21 -24.75 -2.19
CA PRO A 22 4.80 -23.69 -2.98
C PRO A 22 3.64 -23.02 -3.71
N ALA A 23 3.54 -21.69 -3.62
CA ALA A 23 2.56 -20.95 -4.39
C ALA A 23 2.74 -21.36 -5.85
N GLY A 24 1.77 -22.10 -6.40
CA GLY A 24 1.83 -22.54 -7.79
C GLY A 24 2.01 -21.32 -8.69
N PRO A 25 2.69 -21.44 -9.84
CA PRO A 25 2.90 -20.32 -10.73
C PRO A 25 1.55 -19.70 -11.09
N LEU A 26 1.37 -18.43 -10.73
CA LEU A 26 0.23 -17.65 -11.19
C LEU A 26 0.19 -17.69 -12.72
N SER A 27 -0.98 -17.92 -13.31
CA SER A 27 -1.09 -17.79 -14.77
C SER A 27 -0.57 -16.40 -15.18
N SER A 28 0.10 -16.31 -16.30
CA SER A 28 0.72 -15.05 -16.77
C SER A 28 -0.28 -13.88 -16.84
N ARG A 29 -1.52 -14.16 -17.22
CA ARG A 29 -2.62 -13.19 -17.29
C ARG A 29 -3.02 -12.67 -15.91
N PHE A 30 -3.06 -13.56 -14.93
CA PHE A 30 -3.42 -13.17 -13.55
C PHE A 30 -2.33 -12.35 -12.88
N SER A 31 -1.08 -12.76 -13.07
CA SER A 31 0.09 -12.00 -12.62
C SER A 31 0.14 -10.60 -13.24
N LEU A 32 -0.19 -10.47 -14.53
CA LEU A 32 -0.28 -9.20 -15.23
C LEU A 32 -1.39 -8.31 -14.62
N LEU A 33 -2.59 -8.85 -14.46
CA LEU A 33 -3.73 -8.10 -13.88
C LEU A 33 -3.42 -7.62 -12.46
N ALA A 34 -2.94 -8.51 -11.60
CA ALA A 34 -2.59 -8.18 -10.22
C ALA A 34 -1.47 -7.14 -10.16
N GLY A 35 -0.44 -7.29 -10.98
CA GLY A 35 0.67 -6.34 -11.03
C GLY A 35 0.25 -4.96 -11.53
N LEU A 36 -0.52 -4.89 -12.60
CA LEU A 36 -1.05 -3.61 -13.11
C LEU A 36 -1.96 -2.93 -12.09
N MET A 37 -2.83 -3.69 -11.43
CA MET A 37 -3.74 -3.16 -10.41
C MET A 37 -2.98 -2.61 -9.20
N LEU A 38 -1.96 -3.31 -8.71
CA LEU A 38 -1.12 -2.82 -7.61
C LEU A 38 -0.30 -1.59 -8.02
N CYS A 39 0.26 -1.57 -9.22
CA CYS A 39 0.95 -0.39 -9.74
C CYS A 39 -0.01 0.81 -9.87
N ALA A 40 -1.20 0.59 -10.41
CA ALA A 40 -2.24 1.63 -10.52
C ALA A 40 -2.68 2.14 -9.14
N LEU A 41 -2.83 1.23 -8.16
CA LEU A 41 -3.14 1.61 -6.79
C LEU A 41 -2.02 2.47 -6.17
N MET A 42 -0.76 2.03 -6.27
CA MET A 42 0.38 2.74 -5.66
C MET A 42 0.62 4.11 -6.31
N ALA A 43 0.64 4.19 -7.64
CA ALA A 43 0.81 5.45 -8.37
C ALA A 43 -0.42 6.36 -8.27
N GLY A 44 -1.61 5.76 -8.23
CA GLY A 44 -2.90 6.44 -8.20
C GLY A 44 -3.30 6.99 -6.84
N LEU A 45 -2.68 6.53 -5.75
CA LEU A 45 -3.01 6.98 -4.39
C LEU A 45 -3.20 8.50 -4.26
N PRO A 46 -2.30 9.34 -4.77
CA PRO A 46 -2.45 10.79 -4.68
C PRO A 46 -3.27 11.39 -5.83
N LEU A 47 -3.63 10.63 -6.86
CA LEU A 47 -4.20 11.15 -8.12
C LEU A 47 -5.67 10.80 -8.31
N VAL A 48 -6.14 9.77 -7.61
CA VAL A 48 -7.49 9.21 -7.79
C VAL A 48 -8.41 9.72 -6.68
N THR A 49 -9.68 9.93 -7.03
CA THR A 49 -10.70 10.31 -6.04
C THR A 49 -10.85 9.25 -4.95
N ARG A 50 -11.37 9.64 -3.78
CA ARG A 50 -11.61 8.71 -2.66
C ARG A 50 -12.44 7.49 -3.07
N SER A 51 -13.46 7.70 -3.90
CA SER A 51 -14.30 6.60 -4.41
C SER A 51 -13.52 5.67 -5.32
N GLY A 52 -12.72 6.20 -6.24
CA GLY A 52 -11.86 5.41 -7.12
C GLY A 52 -10.81 4.61 -6.34
N LEU A 53 -10.21 5.22 -5.31
CA LEU A 53 -9.26 4.54 -4.42
C LEU A 53 -9.93 3.38 -3.66
N THR A 54 -11.13 3.61 -3.12
CA THR A 54 -11.91 2.57 -2.42
C THR A 54 -12.21 1.40 -3.36
N LEU A 55 -12.59 1.68 -4.62
CA LEU A 55 -12.83 0.64 -5.63
C LEU A 55 -11.55 -0.14 -5.96
N LEU A 56 -10.40 0.52 -6.13
CA LEU A 56 -9.13 -0.15 -6.39
C LEU A 56 -8.70 -1.04 -5.22
N ILE A 57 -8.87 -0.58 -3.99
CA ILE A 57 -8.56 -1.35 -2.79
C ILE A 57 -9.50 -2.55 -2.68
N ALA A 58 -10.80 -2.36 -2.84
CA ALA A 58 -11.79 -3.43 -2.79
C ALA A 58 -11.57 -4.47 -3.89
N ALA A 59 -11.31 -4.02 -5.12
CA ALA A 59 -11.00 -4.89 -6.25
C ALA A 59 -9.71 -5.70 -6.01
N SER A 60 -8.68 -5.08 -5.41
CA SER A 60 -7.43 -5.79 -5.06
C SER A 60 -7.68 -6.86 -3.99
N GLY A 61 -8.49 -6.57 -2.97
CA GLY A 61 -8.88 -7.54 -1.95
C GLY A 61 -9.71 -8.70 -2.52
N LEU A 62 -10.68 -8.38 -3.39
CA LEU A 62 -11.48 -9.40 -4.09
C LEU A 62 -10.61 -10.27 -5.00
N LEU A 63 -9.71 -9.66 -5.74
CA LEU A 63 -8.79 -10.38 -6.62
C LEU A 63 -7.92 -11.35 -5.81
N TRP A 64 -7.41 -10.90 -4.65
CA TRP A 64 -6.67 -11.79 -3.75
C TRP A 64 -7.53 -12.93 -3.22
N LEU A 65 -8.78 -12.66 -2.82
CA LEU A 65 -9.69 -13.68 -2.32
C LEU A 65 -9.96 -14.77 -3.39
N LEU A 66 -10.24 -14.35 -4.62
CA LEU A 66 -10.41 -15.25 -5.75
C LEU A 66 -9.16 -16.09 -6.03
N LEU A 67 -7.99 -15.49 -5.81
CA LEU A 67 -6.72 -16.19 -5.94
C LEU A 67 -6.54 -17.22 -4.81
N ALA A 68 -6.79 -16.81 -3.57
CA ALA A 68 -6.64 -17.66 -2.40
C ALA A 68 -7.57 -18.90 -2.44
N LEU A 69 -8.72 -18.78 -3.11
CA LEU A 69 -9.63 -19.91 -3.33
C LEU A 69 -9.07 -20.94 -4.34
N ARG A 70 -8.19 -20.51 -5.25
CA ARG A 70 -7.61 -21.37 -6.30
C ARG A 70 -6.21 -21.86 -5.97
N THR A 71 -5.43 -21.03 -5.33
CA THR A 71 -4.04 -21.32 -4.97
C THR A 71 -3.84 -21.03 -3.49
N PRO A 72 -3.43 -22.01 -2.68
CA PRO A 72 -3.20 -21.77 -1.26
C PRO A 72 -2.13 -20.67 -1.09
N PRO A 73 -2.34 -19.75 -0.16
CA PRO A 73 -1.32 -18.75 0.17
C PRO A 73 -0.06 -19.46 0.65
N GLY A 74 1.10 -19.00 0.16
CA GLY A 74 2.40 -19.57 0.56
C GLY A 74 2.70 -19.38 2.06
N GLU A 75 3.87 -19.86 2.49
CA GLU A 75 4.29 -19.89 3.90
C GLU A 75 3.99 -18.63 4.69
N VAL A 76 3.44 -18.81 5.89
CA VAL A 76 3.19 -17.73 6.84
C VAL A 76 4.51 -17.32 7.49
N GLY A 77 5.23 -16.37 6.91
CA GLY A 77 6.45 -15.82 7.50
C GLY A 77 6.20 -15.08 8.82
N ALA A 78 7.29 -14.72 9.52
CA ALA A 78 7.22 -14.06 10.83
C ALA A 78 6.34 -12.78 10.80
N ILE A 79 6.46 -11.96 9.78
CA ILE A 79 5.64 -10.73 9.61
C ILE A 79 4.15 -11.07 9.52
N ASN A 80 3.78 -12.14 8.82
CA ASN A 80 2.38 -12.54 8.71
C ASN A 80 1.76 -12.96 10.03
N ARG A 81 2.53 -13.55 10.93
CA ARG A 81 2.06 -13.92 12.29
C ARG A 81 1.66 -12.67 13.08
N TRP A 82 2.45 -11.60 12.99
CA TRP A 82 2.11 -10.33 13.60
C TRP A 82 0.87 -9.68 12.95
N VAL A 83 0.78 -9.71 11.63
CA VAL A 83 -0.39 -9.22 10.90
C VAL A 83 -1.66 -9.98 11.31
N LEU A 84 -1.58 -11.32 11.43
CA LEU A 84 -2.69 -12.14 11.93
C LEU A 84 -3.04 -11.81 13.38
N GLY A 85 -2.04 -11.56 14.23
CA GLY A 85 -2.24 -11.11 15.62
C GLY A 85 -3.01 -9.77 15.69
N ILE A 86 -2.61 -8.79 14.88
CA ILE A 86 -3.29 -7.49 14.77
C ILE A 86 -4.74 -7.70 14.31
N MET A 87 -4.96 -8.60 13.34
CA MET A 87 -6.30 -8.92 12.87
C MET A 87 -7.17 -9.53 13.95
N ALA A 88 -6.65 -10.50 14.70
CA ALA A 88 -7.38 -11.12 15.80
C ALA A 88 -7.78 -10.07 16.85
N LEU A 89 -6.85 -9.17 17.20
CA LEU A 89 -7.12 -8.06 18.11
C LEU A 89 -8.18 -7.10 17.55
N ALA A 90 -8.13 -6.78 16.24
CA ALA A 90 -9.12 -5.91 15.60
C ALA A 90 -10.52 -6.53 15.59
N VAL A 91 -10.62 -7.84 15.34
CA VAL A 91 -11.90 -8.59 15.41
C VAL A 91 -12.43 -8.57 16.83
N LEU A 92 -11.59 -8.88 17.83
CA LEU A 92 -11.99 -8.84 19.26
C LEU A 92 -12.43 -7.43 19.65
N ALA A 93 -11.65 -6.39 19.32
CA ALA A 93 -12.00 -5.00 19.63
C ALA A 93 -13.31 -4.59 18.98
N THR A 94 -13.59 -5.07 17.75
CA THR A 94 -14.87 -4.82 17.08
C THR A 94 -16.03 -5.47 17.82
N GLY A 95 -15.85 -6.72 18.28
CA GLY A 95 -16.87 -7.47 19.01
C GLY A 95 -17.24 -6.85 20.38
N PHE A 96 -16.29 -6.18 21.01
CA PHE A 96 -16.48 -5.48 22.31
C PHE A 96 -16.73 -3.98 22.16
N SER A 97 -16.90 -3.48 20.94
CA SER A 97 -17.08 -2.04 20.72
C SER A 97 -18.45 -1.54 21.19
N PRO A 98 -18.51 -0.42 21.94
CA PRO A 98 -19.78 0.23 22.28
C PRO A 98 -20.49 0.84 21.07
N VAL A 99 -19.80 0.99 19.92
CA VAL A 99 -20.37 1.52 18.68
C VAL A 99 -20.13 0.52 17.53
N PRO A 100 -20.94 -0.57 17.44
CA PRO A 100 -20.68 -1.70 16.55
C PRO A 100 -20.59 -1.32 15.07
N THR A 101 -21.45 -0.43 14.60
CA THR A 101 -21.50 -0.01 13.19
C THR A 101 -20.22 0.69 12.75
N ALA A 102 -19.72 1.62 13.55
CA ALA A 102 -18.45 2.31 13.26
C ALA A 102 -17.26 1.34 13.34
N ALA A 103 -17.25 0.45 14.33
CA ALA A 103 -16.21 -0.56 14.48
C ALA A 103 -16.17 -1.54 13.30
N LEU A 104 -17.34 -2.00 12.81
CA LEU A 104 -17.43 -2.84 11.63
C LEU A 104 -16.89 -2.13 10.38
N HIS A 105 -17.22 -0.86 10.15
CA HIS A 105 -16.62 -0.10 9.04
C HIS A 105 -15.09 -0.03 9.13
N GLY A 106 -14.56 0.19 10.34
CA GLY A 106 -13.12 0.17 10.59
C GLY A 106 -12.50 -1.19 10.28
N LEU A 107 -13.14 -2.28 10.71
CA LEU A 107 -12.70 -3.65 10.46
C LEU A 107 -12.70 -3.97 8.95
N PHE A 108 -13.77 -3.64 8.22
CA PHE A 108 -13.82 -3.83 6.76
C PHE A 108 -12.73 -3.04 6.04
N LYS A 109 -12.45 -1.82 6.47
CA LYS A 109 -11.35 -1.02 5.93
C LYS A 109 -9.99 -1.70 6.16
N LEU A 110 -9.75 -2.19 7.37
CA LEU A 110 -8.53 -2.94 7.71
C LEU A 110 -8.40 -4.22 6.88
N LEU A 111 -9.49 -5.00 6.74
CA LEU A 111 -9.54 -6.20 5.90
C LEU A 111 -9.19 -5.90 4.44
N SER A 112 -9.70 -4.79 3.92
CA SER A 112 -9.40 -4.35 2.54
C SER A 112 -7.91 -4.06 2.35
N TYR A 113 -7.28 -3.37 3.31
CA TYR A 113 -5.83 -3.11 3.27
C TYR A 113 -5.00 -4.39 3.37
N LEU A 114 -5.45 -5.34 4.19
CA LEU A 114 -4.81 -6.66 4.27
C LEU A 114 -4.97 -7.46 2.98
N GLY A 115 -6.08 -7.32 2.28
CA GLY A 115 -6.27 -7.91 0.96
C GLY A 115 -5.23 -7.39 -0.05
N VAL A 116 -4.96 -6.08 -0.05
CA VAL A 116 -3.89 -5.47 -0.88
C VAL A 116 -2.52 -6.01 -0.49
N TYR A 117 -2.22 -6.05 0.81
CA TYR A 117 -0.95 -6.61 1.32
C TYR A 117 -0.77 -8.07 0.91
N ALA A 118 -1.80 -8.88 1.07
CA ALA A 118 -1.77 -10.30 0.73
C ALA A 118 -1.61 -10.53 -0.77
N LEU A 119 -2.29 -9.73 -1.61
CA LEU A 119 -2.14 -9.78 -3.07
C LEU A 119 -0.71 -9.41 -3.49
N MET A 120 -0.18 -8.31 -2.94
CA MET A 120 1.19 -7.87 -3.22
C MET A 120 2.19 -8.94 -2.84
N ARG A 121 2.06 -9.51 -1.65
CA ARG A 121 2.96 -10.53 -1.16
C ARG A 121 2.94 -11.79 -2.02
N GLN A 122 1.76 -12.26 -2.39
CA GLN A 122 1.61 -13.45 -3.24
C GLN A 122 2.16 -13.20 -4.66
N LEU A 123 1.89 -12.02 -5.23
CA LEU A 123 2.43 -11.64 -6.53
C LEU A 123 3.96 -11.61 -6.52
N LEU A 124 4.56 -10.95 -5.53
CA LEU A 124 6.01 -10.80 -5.45
C LEU A 124 6.74 -12.13 -5.17
N ALA A 125 6.10 -13.05 -4.45
CA ALA A 125 6.63 -14.39 -4.21
C ALA A 125 6.63 -15.25 -5.49
N THR A 126 5.64 -15.08 -6.37
CA THR A 126 5.46 -15.91 -7.57
C THR A 126 5.99 -15.28 -8.85
N ALA A 127 6.06 -13.96 -8.91
CA ALA A 127 6.48 -13.19 -10.08
C ALA A 127 7.37 -12.00 -9.68
N PRO A 128 8.64 -12.24 -9.31
CA PRO A 128 9.57 -11.19 -8.83
C PRO A 128 9.80 -10.04 -9.81
N ILE A 129 9.50 -10.22 -11.09
CA ILE A 129 9.60 -9.17 -12.12
C ILE A 129 8.76 -7.92 -11.79
N TRP A 130 7.77 -8.05 -10.90
CA TRP A 130 6.92 -6.96 -10.47
C TRP A 130 7.56 -6.07 -9.38
N TRP A 131 8.67 -6.50 -8.76
CA TRP A 131 9.36 -5.72 -7.74
C TRP A 131 9.70 -4.31 -8.22
N ASP A 132 10.46 -4.20 -9.30
CA ASP A 132 10.91 -2.89 -9.81
C ASP A 132 9.74 -2.02 -10.25
N ARG A 133 8.69 -2.62 -10.80
CA ARG A 133 7.49 -1.90 -11.27
C ARG A 133 6.68 -1.34 -10.11
N ILE A 134 6.46 -2.12 -9.06
CA ILE A 134 5.74 -1.69 -7.84
C ILE A 134 6.58 -0.64 -7.09
N VAL A 135 7.90 -0.86 -6.97
CA VAL A 135 8.82 0.12 -6.39
C VAL A 135 8.82 1.42 -7.18
N ALA A 136 8.71 1.38 -8.51
CA ALA A 136 8.65 2.56 -9.35
C ALA A 136 7.32 3.32 -9.24
N SER A 137 6.22 2.61 -9.02
CA SER A 137 4.87 3.20 -9.09
C SER A 137 4.60 4.21 -7.97
N LEU A 138 5.08 3.98 -6.75
CA LEU A 138 4.90 4.92 -5.65
C LEU A 138 5.71 6.23 -5.85
N PRO A 139 7.03 6.19 -6.18
CA PRO A 139 7.78 7.36 -6.63
C PRO A 139 7.17 8.08 -7.84
N ALA A 140 6.54 7.35 -8.78
CA ALA A 140 5.87 8.00 -9.92
C ALA A 140 4.68 8.86 -9.46
N GLY A 141 3.82 8.34 -8.60
CA GLY A 141 2.76 9.13 -7.98
C GLY A 141 3.29 10.30 -7.16
N SER A 142 4.38 10.08 -6.40
CA SER A 142 5.01 11.14 -5.60
C SER A 142 5.58 12.26 -6.46
N LEU A 143 6.20 11.93 -7.59
CA LEU A 143 6.75 12.90 -8.52
C LEU A 143 5.64 13.85 -9.03
N VAL A 144 4.52 13.28 -9.48
CA VAL A 144 3.39 14.08 -9.98
C VAL A 144 2.82 14.99 -8.90
N THR A 145 2.50 14.44 -7.72
CA THR A 145 1.90 15.24 -6.64
C THR A 145 2.88 16.28 -6.07
N SER A 146 4.20 15.99 -6.06
CA SER A 146 5.23 16.95 -5.65
C SER A 146 5.34 18.12 -6.62
N VAL A 147 5.31 17.85 -7.93
CA VAL A 147 5.32 18.92 -8.94
C VAL A 147 4.08 19.80 -8.80
N VAL A 148 2.90 19.20 -8.63
CA VAL A 148 1.66 19.97 -8.40
C VAL A 148 1.75 20.77 -7.10
N GLY A 149 2.23 20.17 -6.01
CA GLY A 149 2.40 20.85 -4.73
C GLY A 149 3.37 22.03 -4.80
N ILE A 150 4.54 21.83 -5.40
CA ILE A 150 5.53 22.91 -5.56
C ILE A 150 4.96 24.05 -6.42
N ARG A 151 4.18 23.74 -7.48
CA ARG A 151 3.49 24.79 -8.28
C ARG A 151 2.52 25.62 -7.44
N GLN A 152 1.93 25.06 -6.38
CA GLN A 152 1.02 25.81 -5.51
C GLN A 152 1.69 26.98 -4.82
N LEU A 153 3.01 26.96 -4.60
CA LEU A 153 3.75 28.12 -4.05
C LEU A 153 3.71 29.36 -4.94
N PHE A 154 3.46 29.17 -6.24
CA PHE A 154 3.41 30.24 -7.23
C PHE A 154 1.96 30.56 -7.67
N ALA A 155 0.97 29.88 -7.06
CA ALA A 155 -0.44 30.11 -7.31
C ALA A 155 -0.99 31.20 -6.38
N ASP A 156 -2.12 31.78 -6.77
CA ASP A 156 -2.79 32.81 -5.97
C ASP A 156 -3.20 32.25 -4.60
N THR A 157 -2.89 32.96 -3.55
CA THR A 157 -2.83 32.46 -2.16
C THR A 157 -4.18 32.12 -1.50
N GLY A 158 -5.30 32.41 -2.16
CA GLY A 158 -6.65 32.22 -1.58
C GLY A 158 -6.98 30.78 -1.16
N GLU A 159 -6.52 29.78 -1.93
CA GLU A 159 -6.75 28.36 -1.59
C GLU A 159 -5.74 27.84 -0.55
N LEU A 160 -4.51 28.36 -0.57
CA LEU A 160 -3.44 27.98 0.34
C LEU A 160 -3.65 28.55 1.75
N ALA A 161 -4.34 29.66 1.87
CA ALA A 161 -4.71 30.29 3.15
C ALA A 161 -5.52 29.37 4.07
N ARG A 162 -6.19 28.34 3.54
CA ARG A 162 -6.91 27.33 4.34
C ARG A 162 -6.01 26.52 5.27
N TRP A 163 -4.71 26.42 4.95
CA TRP A 163 -3.75 25.59 5.66
C TRP A 163 -2.65 26.42 6.33
N ALA A 164 -2.79 27.76 6.31
CA ALA A 164 -1.97 28.61 7.13
C ALA A 164 -2.39 28.45 8.60
N ASP A 165 -1.44 28.08 9.46
CA ASP A 165 -1.70 28.07 10.90
C ASP A 165 -1.60 29.51 11.41
N PRO A 166 -2.69 30.13 11.87
CA PRO A 166 -2.68 31.51 12.37
C PRO A 166 -1.85 31.67 13.65
N ASN A 167 -1.53 30.55 14.33
CA ASN A 167 -0.72 30.52 15.55
C ASN A 167 0.74 30.10 15.27
N SER A 168 1.12 29.90 14.02
CA SER A 168 2.50 29.58 13.67
C SER A 168 3.41 30.77 13.94
N VAL A 169 4.53 30.51 14.63
CA VAL A 169 5.59 31.49 14.92
C VAL A 169 6.18 32.13 13.64
N ALA A 170 6.02 31.46 12.51
CA ALA A 170 6.37 31.96 11.20
C ALA A 170 5.10 32.46 10.50
N ASP A 171 4.76 33.73 10.70
CA ASP A 171 3.65 34.41 10.03
C ASP A 171 3.74 34.19 8.51
N GLY A 172 2.72 33.58 7.93
CA GLY A 172 2.61 33.41 6.48
C GLY A 172 3.24 32.14 5.90
N THR A 173 3.58 31.11 6.70
CA THR A 173 4.04 29.82 6.17
C THR A 173 2.92 29.14 5.39
N ILE A 174 3.05 29.12 4.07
CA ILE A 174 2.15 28.45 3.15
C ILE A 174 2.53 26.98 3.10
N ARG A 175 1.61 26.09 3.49
CA ARG A 175 1.79 24.63 3.39
C ARG A 175 1.18 24.11 2.12
N ILE A 176 1.95 23.36 1.33
CA ILE A 176 1.46 22.73 0.11
C ILE A 176 0.71 21.43 0.45
N TYR A 177 -0.29 21.09 -0.38
CA TYR A 177 -1.07 19.84 -0.24
C TYR A 177 -1.07 18.96 -1.50
N GLY A 178 -0.46 19.43 -2.59
CA GLY A 178 -0.38 18.72 -3.87
C GLY A 178 -1.77 18.40 -4.42
N THR A 179 -1.99 17.11 -4.71
CA THR A 179 -3.26 16.59 -5.24
C THR A 179 -4.13 15.95 -4.14
N LEU A 180 -3.71 16.00 -2.87
CA LEU A 180 -4.37 15.28 -1.77
C LEU A 180 -5.27 16.18 -0.90
N ASP A 181 -5.39 17.46 -1.23
CA ASP A 181 -6.21 18.47 -0.54
C ASP A 181 -5.90 18.62 0.97
N ASN A 182 -4.79 18.03 1.45
CA ASN A 182 -4.37 18.08 2.84
C ASN A 182 -2.85 17.90 2.95
N PRO A 183 -2.10 18.85 3.58
CA PRO A 183 -0.66 18.76 3.76
C PRO A 183 -0.22 17.50 4.51
N ASN A 184 -0.94 17.12 5.56
CA ASN A 184 -0.59 15.92 6.34
C ASN A 184 -0.76 14.62 5.53
N LEU A 185 -1.75 14.56 4.62
CA LEU A 185 -1.91 13.43 3.72
C LEU A 185 -0.78 13.40 2.69
N LEU A 186 -0.37 14.56 2.17
CA LEU A 186 0.78 14.67 1.27
C LEU A 186 2.06 14.20 1.96
N ALA A 187 2.35 14.70 3.16
CA ALA A 187 3.49 14.24 3.95
C ALA A 187 3.45 12.72 4.20
N GLY A 188 2.31 12.19 4.63
CA GLY A 188 2.12 10.76 4.88
C GLY A 188 2.33 9.89 3.63
N PHE A 189 2.00 10.40 2.44
CA PHE A 189 2.25 9.73 1.17
C PHE A 189 3.72 9.80 0.74
N LEU A 190 4.38 10.95 0.96
CA LEU A 190 5.78 11.16 0.59
C LEU A 190 6.75 10.35 1.47
N LEU A 191 6.42 10.15 2.75
CA LEU A 191 7.28 9.42 3.70
C LEU A 191 7.71 8.03 3.21
N PRO A 192 6.85 7.15 2.71
CA PRO A 192 7.27 5.86 2.13
C PRO A 192 7.82 5.99 0.70
N ALA A 193 7.43 7.01 -0.07
CA ALA A 193 7.86 7.18 -1.46
C ALA A 193 9.33 7.61 -1.56
N ILE A 194 9.80 8.48 -0.66
CA ILE A 194 11.18 8.99 -0.65
C ILE A 194 12.21 7.87 -0.45
N PRO A 195 12.13 7.01 0.59
CA PRO A 195 13.09 5.92 0.74
C PRO A 195 13.02 4.90 -0.40
N LEU A 196 11.86 4.67 -0.99
CA LEU A 196 11.76 3.81 -2.19
C LEU A 196 12.45 4.44 -3.40
N ALA A 197 12.33 5.76 -3.60
CA ALA A 197 13.06 6.46 -4.64
C ALA A 197 14.58 6.41 -4.41
N LEU A 198 15.03 6.52 -3.17
CA LEU A 198 16.45 6.37 -2.81
C LEU A 198 16.95 4.94 -3.13
N VAL A 199 16.22 3.91 -2.71
CA VAL A 199 16.57 2.51 -3.03
C VAL A 199 16.60 2.29 -4.53
N ALA A 200 15.63 2.84 -5.27
CA ALA A 200 15.59 2.76 -6.73
C ALA A 200 16.82 3.44 -7.36
N LEU A 201 17.20 4.63 -6.89
CA LEU A 201 18.38 5.36 -7.35
C LEU A 201 19.68 4.55 -7.15
N LEU A 202 19.81 3.89 -5.99
CA LEU A 202 21.00 3.11 -5.64
C LEU A 202 21.07 1.75 -6.37
N ARG A 203 19.93 1.14 -6.69
CA ARG A 203 19.86 -0.20 -7.25
C ARG A 203 19.71 -0.25 -8.76
N TRP A 204 19.01 0.70 -9.33
CA TRP A 204 18.76 0.69 -10.76
C TRP A 204 19.99 1.14 -11.55
N ARG A 205 20.14 0.55 -12.71
CA ARG A 205 21.18 0.90 -13.68
C ARG A 205 20.55 1.54 -14.92
N GLY A 206 21.26 2.49 -15.50
CA GLY A 206 20.83 3.24 -16.69
C GLY A 206 20.32 4.65 -16.34
N LEU A 207 20.80 5.61 -17.14
CA LEU A 207 20.62 7.05 -16.91
C LEU A 207 19.14 7.44 -16.72
N ALA A 208 18.25 6.96 -17.58
CA ALA A 208 16.83 7.31 -17.52
C ALA A 208 16.17 6.86 -16.20
N ARG A 209 16.46 5.64 -15.73
CA ARG A 209 15.91 5.10 -14.48
C ARG A 209 16.45 5.84 -13.26
N GLN A 210 17.76 6.12 -13.27
CA GLN A 210 18.41 6.88 -12.19
C GLN A 210 17.93 8.34 -12.17
N ALA A 211 17.78 8.97 -13.34
CA ALA A 211 17.24 10.32 -13.44
C ALA A 211 15.80 10.41 -12.89
N PHE A 212 14.94 9.44 -13.23
CA PHE A 212 13.60 9.32 -12.67
C PHE A 212 13.62 9.18 -11.13
N ALA A 213 14.44 8.26 -10.61
CA ALA A 213 14.55 8.03 -9.17
C ALA A 213 15.12 9.26 -8.43
N ALA A 214 16.13 9.93 -9.01
CA ALA A 214 16.70 11.16 -8.48
C ALA A 214 15.66 12.30 -8.48
N ALA A 215 14.92 12.47 -9.56
CA ALA A 215 13.86 13.48 -9.64
C ALA A 215 12.77 13.23 -8.58
N ALA A 216 12.30 11.98 -8.43
CA ALA A 216 11.31 11.62 -7.42
C ALA A 216 11.84 11.84 -5.99
N LEU A 217 13.10 11.51 -5.73
CA LEU A 217 13.76 11.74 -4.45
C LEU A 217 13.87 13.24 -4.14
N LEU A 218 14.41 14.04 -5.05
CA LEU A 218 14.66 15.47 -4.83
C LEU A 218 13.34 16.24 -4.70
N LEU A 219 12.42 16.08 -5.65
CA LEU A 219 11.14 16.79 -5.64
C LEU A 219 10.24 16.31 -4.51
N GLY A 220 10.25 15.00 -4.20
CA GLY A 220 9.52 14.46 -3.06
C GLY A 220 10.04 15.00 -1.74
N SER A 221 11.37 15.08 -1.55
CA SER A 221 11.97 15.65 -0.34
C SER A 221 11.71 17.16 -0.22
N ALA A 222 11.82 17.91 -1.33
CA ALA A 222 11.46 19.32 -1.34
C ALA A 222 9.98 19.55 -0.99
N ALA A 223 9.08 18.78 -1.61
CA ALA A 223 7.66 18.86 -1.29
C ALA A 223 7.35 18.50 0.18
N LEU A 224 8.05 17.50 0.74
CA LEU A 224 7.88 17.12 2.15
C LEU A 224 8.26 18.26 3.11
N VAL A 225 9.32 19.00 2.81
CA VAL A 225 9.74 20.16 3.62
C VAL A 225 8.71 21.28 3.56
N LEU A 226 7.99 21.40 2.47
CA LEU A 226 6.99 22.44 2.19
C LEU A 226 5.58 22.07 2.67
N THR A 227 5.37 20.83 3.16
CA THR A 227 4.10 20.39 3.75
C THR A 227 4.04 20.74 5.24
#